data_90173d1bf5857a9caad0244871e610da
#
_entry.id   90173d1bf5857a9caad0244871e610da
#
_cell.length_a   1.000
_cell.length_b   1.000
_cell.length_c   1.000
_cell.angle_alpha   90.00
_cell.angle_beta   90.00
_cell.angle_gamma   90.00
#
_symmetry.space_group_name_H-M   'P 1'
#
loop_
_entity.id
_entity.type
_entity.pdbx_description
1 polymer ?
#
loop_
_entity_poly.entity_id
_entity_poly.type
_entity_poly.pdbx_seq_one_letter_code
_entity_poly.pdbx_strand_id
1 'polypeptide(L)'
;MARASRGEIKIEEVLQMGGLSFETEYIFPDLVSSSGRPLRFDFAVFDDDGNIDFLIEYQGIQHYAAVDRFGGKKGLFKQKYNDNQKRVYCAKKDIPLVAIPYWDEQKIDLDYILSQVYL
;
A
#
# COMPACT_ATOMS: atom_id res chain seq x y z
N MET A 1 3.41 4.33 -17.96
CA MET A 1 3.04 3.44 -16.85
C MET A 1 4.25 3.13 -16.00
N ALA A 2 4.17 3.36 -14.70
CA ALA A 2 5.28 3.08 -13.82
C ALA A 2 5.51 1.57 -13.71
N ARG A 3 6.77 1.16 -13.67
CA ARG A 3 7.13 -0.23 -13.43
C ARG A 3 6.88 -0.57 -11.97
N ALA A 4 6.31 -1.74 -11.71
CA ALA A 4 6.19 -2.24 -10.35
C ALA A 4 7.57 -2.45 -9.75
N SER A 5 7.75 -2.09 -8.48
CA SER A 5 8.99 -2.30 -7.76
C SER A 5 9.18 -3.79 -7.45
N ARG A 6 10.41 -4.17 -7.05
CA ARG A 6 10.69 -5.56 -6.65
C ARG A 6 9.83 -6.00 -5.48
N GLY A 7 9.59 -5.10 -4.53
CA GLY A 7 8.71 -5.38 -3.39
C GLY A 7 7.27 -5.62 -3.81
N GLU A 8 6.76 -4.80 -4.73
CA GLU A 8 5.40 -4.97 -5.23
C GLU A 8 5.25 -6.28 -6.01
N ILE A 9 6.23 -6.64 -6.84
CA ILE A 9 6.23 -7.91 -7.56
C ILE A 9 6.19 -9.08 -6.58
N LYS A 10 6.99 -9.00 -5.52
CA LYS A 10 7.05 -10.06 -4.51
C LYS A 10 5.73 -10.22 -3.77
N ILE A 11 5.09 -9.10 -3.41
CA ILE A 11 3.78 -9.13 -2.76
C ILE A 11 2.75 -9.79 -3.67
N GLU A 12 2.71 -9.40 -4.95
CA GLU A 12 1.78 -9.97 -5.91
C GLU A 12 1.95 -11.49 -6.03
N GLU A 13 3.19 -11.96 -6.14
CA GLU A 13 3.50 -13.39 -6.20
C GLU A 13 3.01 -14.13 -4.94
N VAL A 14 3.25 -13.54 -3.77
CA VAL A 14 2.83 -14.14 -2.50
C VAL A 14 1.31 -14.26 -2.42
N LEU A 15 0.59 -13.21 -2.83
CA LEU A 15 -0.88 -13.22 -2.83
C LEU A 15 -1.43 -14.26 -3.82
N GLN A 16 -0.85 -14.34 -5.02
CA GLN A 16 -1.24 -15.33 -6.02
C GLN A 16 -1.01 -16.75 -5.54
N MET A 17 0.17 -17.02 -4.99
CA MET A 17 0.50 -18.36 -4.48
C MET A 17 -0.34 -18.75 -3.28
N GLY A 18 -0.77 -17.78 -2.49
CA GLY A 18 -1.66 -17.99 -1.35
C GLY A 18 -3.12 -18.18 -1.74
N GLY A 19 -3.46 -18.03 -3.02
CA GLY A 19 -4.84 -18.18 -3.49
C GLY A 19 -5.78 -17.08 -3.06
N LEU A 20 -5.24 -15.89 -2.72
CA LEU A 20 -6.06 -14.78 -2.27
C LEU A 20 -6.63 -14.00 -3.45
N SER A 21 -7.83 -13.49 -3.28
CA SER A 21 -8.46 -12.60 -4.26
C SER A 21 -7.97 -11.18 -4.02
N PHE A 22 -7.43 -10.52 -5.04
CA PHE A 22 -6.90 -9.17 -4.87
C PHE A 22 -6.95 -8.37 -6.17
N GLU A 23 -6.89 -7.05 -6.01
CA GLU A 23 -6.72 -6.11 -7.13
C GLU A 23 -5.52 -5.22 -6.83
N THR A 24 -4.83 -4.79 -7.88
CA THR A 24 -3.69 -3.87 -7.78
C THR A 24 -4.15 -2.43 -8.04
N GLU A 25 -3.40 -1.47 -7.51
CA GLU A 25 -3.64 -0.04 -7.72
C GLU A 25 -5.10 0.36 -7.43
N TYR A 26 -5.57 -0.05 -6.26
CA TYR A 26 -6.97 0.15 -5.87
C TYR A 26 -7.23 1.59 -5.41
N ILE A 27 -8.33 2.18 -5.87
CA ILE A 27 -8.72 3.54 -5.51
C ILE A 27 -10.11 3.57 -4.87
N PHE A 28 -10.32 4.56 -3.98
CA PHE A 28 -11.65 4.87 -3.46
C PHE A 28 -12.06 6.24 -4.01
N PRO A 29 -13.28 6.41 -4.50
CA PRO A 29 -13.70 7.69 -5.08
C PRO A 29 -13.64 8.87 -4.11
N ASP A 30 -13.79 8.61 -2.82
CA ASP A 30 -13.82 9.64 -1.78
C ASP A 30 -12.47 9.84 -1.07
N LEU A 31 -11.39 9.28 -1.60
CA LEU A 31 -10.04 9.48 -1.07
C LEU A 31 -9.15 10.08 -2.15
N VAL A 32 -8.90 11.38 -2.02
CA VAL A 32 -8.14 12.12 -3.03
C VAL A 32 -6.99 12.89 -2.40
N SER A 33 -5.97 13.18 -3.21
CA SER A 33 -4.84 14.00 -2.80
C SER A 33 -5.24 15.47 -2.74
N SER A 34 -4.32 16.32 -2.26
CA SER A 34 -4.54 17.77 -2.24
C SER A 34 -4.79 18.37 -3.62
N SER A 35 -4.34 17.70 -4.68
CA SER A 35 -4.58 18.14 -6.06
C SER A 35 -5.89 17.59 -6.64
N GLY A 36 -6.67 16.84 -5.87
CA GLY A 36 -7.94 16.26 -6.31
C GLY A 36 -7.81 14.94 -7.06
N ARG A 37 -6.62 14.37 -7.16
CA ARG A 37 -6.42 13.07 -7.81
C ARG A 37 -6.63 11.93 -6.83
N PRO A 38 -7.25 10.82 -7.26
CA PRO A 38 -7.41 9.67 -6.37
C PRO A 38 -6.07 9.16 -5.84
N LEU A 39 -6.05 8.82 -4.56
CA LEU A 39 -4.92 8.13 -3.97
C LEU A 39 -5.08 6.62 -4.22
N ARG A 40 -3.97 5.93 -4.49
CA ARG A 40 -3.98 4.51 -4.82
C ARG A 40 -3.33 3.70 -3.72
N PHE A 41 -3.93 2.54 -3.45
CA PHE A 41 -3.30 1.51 -2.65
C PHE A 41 -2.70 0.47 -3.59
N ASP A 42 -1.51 -0.02 -3.27
CA ASP A 42 -0.84 -0.98 -4.14
C ASP A 42 -1.66 -2.25 -4.33
N PHE A 43 -2.30 -2.74 -3.26
CA PHE A 43 -3.14 -3.93 -3.32
C PHE A 43 -4.34 -3.80 -2.41
N ALA A 44 -5.49 -4.28 -2.89
CA ALA A 44 -6.65 -4.54 -2.06
C ALA A 44 -6.91 -6.03 -2.07
N VAL A 45 -7.01 -6.65 -0.89
CA VAL A 45 -7.28 -8.08 -0.74
C VAL A 45 -8.72 -8.23 -0.27
N PHE A 46 -9.44 -9.15 -0.92
CA PHE A 46 -10.87 -9.36 -0.68
C PHE A 46 -11.11 -10.66 0.08
N ASP A 47 -12.16 -10.65 0.91
CA ASP A 47 -12.62 -11.85 1.58
C ASP A 47 -13.51 -12.69 0.66
N ASP A 48 -14.02 -13.81 1.17
CA ASP A 48 -14.84 -14.74 0.38
C ASP A 48 -16.19 -14.12 -0.03
N ASP A 49 -16.63 -13.09 0.66
CA ASP A 49 -17.89 -12.39 0.34
C ASP A 49 -17.68 -11.25 -0.66
N GLY A 50 -16.44 -11.02 -1.10
CA GLY A 50 -16.11 -9.96 -2.04
C GLY A 50 -15.91 -8.59 -1.39
N ASN A 51 -15.87 -8.52 -0.06
CA ASN A 51 -15.59 -7.29 0.65
C ASN A 51 -14.08 -7.12 0.85
N ILE A 52 -13.62 -5.86 1.00
CA ILE A 52 -12.22 -5.61 1.28
C ILE A 52 -11.88 -6.16 2.67
N ASP A 53 -10.91 -7.07 2.71
CA ASP A 53 -10.39 -7.63 3.95
C ASP A 53 -9.28 -6.75 4.52
N PHE A 54 -8.33 -6.37 3.66
CA PHE A 54 -7.26 -5.45 4.04
C PHE A 54 -6.61 -4.84 2.80
N LEU A 55 -5.85 -3.76 3.03
CA LEU A 55 -5.09 -3.07 1.98
C LEU A 55 -3.60 -3.21 2.26
N ILE A 56 -2.79 -3.19 1.20
CA ILE A 56 -1.34 -3.29 1.32
C ILE A 56 -0.69 -2.12 0.56
N GLU A 57 0.31 -1.50 1.19
CA GLU A 57 1.20 -0.51 0.59
C GLU A 57 2.64 -0.98 0.74
N TYR A 58 3.39 -1.00 -0.35
CA TYR A 58 4.83 -1.17 -0.28
C TYR A 58 5.48 0.20 -0.29
N GLN A 59 6.24 0.50 0.76
CA GLN A 59 6.80 1.84 0.96
C GLN A 59 8.29 1.85 0.60
N GLY A 60 8.59 2.35 -0.59
CA GLY A 60 9.97 2.55 -1.03
C GLY A 60 10.66 3.67 -0.27
N ILE A 61 11.93 3.94 -0.62
CA ILE A 61 12.76 4.91 0.08
C ILE A 61 12.14 6.31 0.10
N GLN A 62 11.38 6.68 -0.93
CA GLN A 62 10.76 8.01 -1.04
C GLN A 62 9.74 8.29 0.07
N HIS A 63 9.25 7.26 0.77
CA HIS A 63 8.36 7.43 1.91
C HIS A 63 9.09 7.86 3.18
N TYR A 64 10.42 7.71 3.22
CA TYR A 64 11.22 7.90 4.43
C TYR A 64 12.31 8.95 4.30
N ALA A 65 12.72 9.27 3.06
CA ALA A 65 13.85 10.16 2.82
C ALA A 65 13.58 11.07 1.62
N ALA A 66 14.16 12.27 1.65
CA ALA A 66 14.13 13.16 0.50
C ALA A 66 15.06 12.60 -0.58
N VAL A 67 14.52 12.31 -1.75
CA VAL A 67 15.26 11.77 -2.89
C VAL A 67 14.98 12.67 -4.10
N ASP A 68 16.03 13.18 -4.74
CA ASP A 68 15.90 14.19 -5.80
C ASP A 68 14.98 13.73 -6.93
N ARG A 69 15.12 12.48 -7.37
CA ARG A 69 14.27 11.92 -8.45
C ARG A 69 12.79 11.81 -8.07
N PHE A 70 12.45 11.94 -6.79
CA PHE A 70 11.08 11.91 -6.28
C PHE A 70 10.66 13.27 -5.70
N GLY A 71 11.29 14.36 -6.15
CA GLY A 71 10.91 15.72 -5.76
C GLY A 71 11.60 16.28 -4.53
N GLY A 72 12.63 15.61 -4.00
CA GLY A 72 13.42 16.10 -2.87
C GLY A 72 12.56 16.27 -1.61
N LYS A 73 12.77 17.37 -0.87
CA LYS A 73 12.04 17.64 0.38
C LYS A 73 10.53 17.84 0.16
N LYS A 74 10.16 18.50 -0.93
CA LYS A 74 8.73 18.67 -1.28
C LYS A 74 8.07 17.34 -1.58
N GLY A 75 8.78 16.46 -2.29
CA GLY A 75 8.27 15.12 -2.59
C GLY A 75 8.06 14.30 -1.34
N LEU A 76 9.01 14.35 -0.39
CA LEU A 76 8.89 13.67 0.88
C LEU A 76 7.69 14.19 1.69
N PHE A 77 7.51 15.51 1.73
CA PHE A 77 6.37 16.11 2.43
C PHE A 77 5.05 15.64 1.85
N LYS A 78 4.92 15.67 0.51
CA LYS A 78 3.71 15.20 -0.17
C LYS A 78 3.46 13.72 0.11
N GLN A 79 4.51 12.91 0.08
CA GLN A 79 4.40 11.47 0.33
C GLN A 79 3.89 11.21 1.75
N LYS A 80 4.45 11.89 2.73
CA LYS A 80 4.02 11.74 4.13
C LYS A 80 2.58 12.22 4.34
N TYR A 81 2.21 13.31 3.67
CA TYR A 81 0.84 13.81 3.73
C TYR A 81 -0.13 12.77 3.16
N ASN A 82 0.16 12.23 1.98
CA ASN A 82 -0.68 11.22 1.33
C ASN A 82 -0.75 9.94 2.16
N ASP A 83 0.38 9.51 2.73
CA ASP A 83 0.41 8.32 3.60
C ASP A 83 -0.49 8.52 4.82
N ASN A 84 -0.46 9.72 5.40
CA ASN A 84 -1.32 10.04 6.53
C ASN A 84 -2.80 10.05 6.14
N GLN A 85 -3.13 10.60 4.97
CA GLN A 85 -4.50 10.60 4.46
C GLN A 85 -5.03 9.17 4.29
N LYS A 86 -4.21 8.28 3.73
CA LYS A 86 -4.57 6.88 3.57
C LYS A 86 -4.80 6.20 4.92
N ARG A 87 -3.90 6.43 5.87
CA ARG A 87 -3.99 5.84 7.22
C ARG A 87 -5.27 6.28 7.94
N VAL A 88 -5.58 7.58 7.89
CA VAL A 88 -6.77 8.13 8.52
C VAL A 88 -8.05 7.58 7.87
N TYR A 89 -8.04 7.50 6.54
CA TYR A 89 -9.18 6.95 5.78
C TYR A 89 -9.45 5.49 6.18
N CYS A 90 -8.40 4.67 6.21
CA CYS A 90 -8.53 3.27 6.59
C CYS A 90 -9.03 3.11 8.02
N ALA A 91 -8.55 3.95 8.94
CA ALA A 91 -9.01 3.92 10.33
C ALA A 91 -10.50 4.26 10.43
N LYS A 92 -10.97 5.26 9.69
CA LYS A 92 -12.39 5.64 9.66
C LYS A 92 -13.27 4.55 9.08
N LYS A 93 -12.79 3.83 8.08
CA LYS A 93 -13.53 2.76 7.42
C LYS A 93 -13.35 1.41 8.09
N ASP A 94 -12.52 1.36 9.12
CA ASP A 94 -12.19 0.13 9.84
C ASP A 94 -11.59 -0.94 8.90
N ILE A 95 -10.71 -0.50 8.00
CA ILE A 95 -10.01 -1.37 7.06
C ILE A 95 -8.56 -1.48 7.50
N PRO A 96 -8.03 -2.68 7.79
CA PRO A 96 -6.60 -2.84 8.10
C PRO A 96 -5.73 -2.40 6.93
N LEU A 97 -4.69 -1.62 7.23
CA LEU A 97 -3.69 -1.19 6.24
C LEU A 97 -2.34 -1.76 6.63
N VAL A 98 -1.81 -2.61 5.75
CA VAL A 98 -0.48 -3.22 5.92
C VAL A 98 0.51 -2.36 5.16
N ALA A 99 1.35 -1.62 5.89
CA ALA A 99 2.41 -0.81 5.29
C ALA A 99 3.73 -1.56 5.43
N ILE A 100 4.31 -1.94 4.30
CA ILE A 100 5.53 -2.74 4.27
C ILE A 100 6.69 -1.85 3.85
N PRO A 101 7.63 -1.55 4.76
CA PRO A 101 8.78 -0.72 4.41
C PRO A 101 9.78 -1.48 3.54
N TYR A 102 10.51 -0.75 2.71
CA TYR A 102 11.43 -1.34 1.75
C TYR A 102 12.53 -2.21 2.42
N TRP A 103 12.89 -1.91 3.67
CA TRP A 103 13.91 -2.70 4.37
C TRP A 103 13.40 -4.07 4.81
N ASP A 104 12.10 -4.32 4.71
CA ASP A 104 11.50 -5.63 5.00
C ASP A 104 11.26 -6.46 3.74
N GLU A 105 11.73 -6.01 2.57
CA GLU A 105 11.46 -6.69 1.30
C GLU A 105 11.77 -8.19 1.35
N GLN A 106 12.87 -8.58 1.97
CA GLN A 106 13.27 -10.00 2.05
C GLN A 106 12.45 -10.82 3.03
N LYS A 107 11.70 -10.15 3.90
CA LYS A 107 10.83 -10.83 4.89
C LYS A 107 9.44 -11.12 4.34
N ILE A 108 9.10 -10.59 3.17
CA ILE A 108 7.74 -10.68 2.65
C ILE A 108 7.40 -12.13 2.29
N ASP A 109 6.43 -12.68 3.01
CA ASP A 109 5.77 -13.94 2.71
C ASP A 109 4.33 -13.84 3.22
N LEU A 110 3.54 -14.87 3.05
CA LEU A 110 2.14 -14.83 3.43
C LEU A 110 1.97 -14.63 4.94
N ASP A 111 2.79 -15.32 5.75
CA ASP A 111 2.72 -15.18 7.21
C ASP A 111 3.06 -13.76 7.66
N TYR A 112 4.06 -13.13 7.03
CA TYR A 112 4.43 -11.75 7.31
C TYR A 112 3.24 -10.81 7.10
N ILE A 113 2.57 -10.96 5.95
CA ILE A 113 1.42 -10.12 5.61
C ILE A 113 0.25 -10.38 6.55
N LEU A 114 -0.14 -11.63 6.71
CA LEU A 114 -1.32 -11.99 7.50
C LEU A 114 -1.15 -11.70 8.99
N SER A 115 0.07 -11.81 9.51
CA SER A 115 0.33 -11.50 10.91
C SER A 115 0.05 -10.02 11.26
N GLN A 116 0.20 -9.14 10.29
CA GLN A 116 -0.06 -7.72 10.50
C GLN A 116 -1.56 -7.38 10.42
N VAL A 117 -2.36 -8.27 9.89
CA VAL A 117 -3.82 -8.09 9.79
C VAL A 117 -4.53 -8.72 10.99
N TYR A 118 -4.13 -9.92 11.38
CA TYR A 118 -4.88 -10.76 12.31
C TYR A 118 -4.22 -10.95 13.68
N LEU A 119 -3.08 -10.31 13.91
CA LEU A 119 -2.43 -10.39 15.22
C LEU A 119 -2.46 -9.06 15.97
#